data_319a1593e298dc58db43c71c9c8907f5
#
_entry.id   319a1593e298dc58db43c71c9c8907f5
#
_cell.length_a   1.000
_cell.length_b   1.000
_cell.length_c   1.000
_cell.angle_alpha   90.00
_cell.angle_beta   90.00
_cell.angle_gamma   90.00
#
_symmetry.space_group_name_H-M   'P 1'
#
loop_
_entity.id
_entity.type
_entity.pdbx_description
1 polymer ?
#
loop_
_entity_poly.entity_id
_entity_poly.type
_entity_poly.pdbx_seq_one_letter_code
_entity_poly.pdbx_strand_id
1 'polypeptide(L)'
;MSQAVESRTRIKSERYESGVIPYAKMGYWDPDYVIKETDILALFRCSPQPGVDPVEAAAALAGESSTATWTVVWTDLLTACDLYRAKCFRVDPVPSAPDTYFCYIAYDLDLFEEGSLANLTASIIGNIFGFKAVKALRLEDMRLPVALLKTYQGPATGVIVERERLDKFGRPLLGATVKPKLGLSGKNYGRVVFE
;
A
#
# COMPACT_ATOMS: atom_id res chain seq x y z
N MET A 1 14.03 -15.36 21.35
CA MET A 1 13.43 -14.60 20.21
C MET A 1 12.31 -15.37 19.48
N SER A 2 12.34 -16.70 19.43
CA SER A 2 11.35 -17.52 18.70
C SER A 2 9.92 -17.49 19.28
N GLN A 3 9.73 -17.50 20.59
CA GLN A 3 8.40 -17.58 21.22
C GLN A 3 7.56 -16.29 21.12
N ALA A 4 8.19 -15.12 21.00
CA ALA A 4 7.47 -13.85 20.87
C ALA A 4 6.89 -13.64 19.44
N VAL A 5 7.47 -14.30 18.44
CA VAL A 5 7.00 -14.25 17.04
C VAL A 5 5.82 -15.20 16.83
N GLU A 6 5.84 -16.39 17.41
CA GLU A 6 4.74 -17.36 17.27
C GLU A 6 3.44 -16.92 17.94
N SER A 7 3.50 -16.15 19.04
CA SER A 7 2.29 -15.64 19.68
C SER A 7 1.60 -14.52 18.90
N ARG A 8 2.33 -13.86 18.00
CA ARG A 8 1.81 -12.73 17.19
C ARG A 8 1.11 -13.17 15.91
N THR A 9 1.30 -14.41 15.47
CA THR A 9 0.74 -14.93 14.21
C THR A 9 -0.68 -15.49 14.32
N ARG A 10 -1.26 -15.54 15.51
CA ARG A 10 -2.66 -15.97 15.70
C ARG A 10 -3.61 -14.80 15.45
N ILE A 11 -3.83 -14.49 14.20
CA ILE A 11 -4.98 -13.67 13.78
C ILE A 11 -6.23 -14.47 14.12
N LYS A 12 -7.01 -13.98 15.08
CA LYS A 12 -8.27 -14.61 15.44
C LYS A 12 -9.22 -14.51 14.25
N SER A 13 -9.43 -15.60 13.55
CA SER A 13 -10.32 -15.74 12.38
C SER A 13 -11.80 -15.40 12.65
N GLU A 14 -12.15 -15.24 13.93
CA GLU A 14 -13.53 -15.07 14.40
C GLU A 14 -14.13 -13.67 14.16
N ARG A 15 -13.35 -12.72 13.62
CA ARG A 15 -13.79 -11.32 13.43
C ARG A 15 -13.97 -10.90 11.97
N TYR A 16 -13.77 -11.80 11.02
CA TYR A 16 -13.87 -11.46 9.60
C TYR A 16 -15.20 -11.94 9.04
N GLU A 17 -15.82 -11.07 8.23
CA GLU A 17 -17.01 -11.43 7.47
C GLU A 17 -16.70 -12.56 6.47
N SER A 18 -17.71 -13.35 6.13
CA SER A 18 -17.55 -14.43 5.15
C SER A 18 -17.07 -13.88 3.81
N GLY A 19 -16.01 -14.46 3.27
CA GLY A 19 -15.38 -14.02 2.03
C GLY A 19 -14.25 -13.00 2.19
N VAL A 20 -14.01 -12.48 3.41
CA VAL A 20 -12.88 -11.60 3.70
C VAL A 20 -11.69 -12.41 4.17
N ILE A 21 -10.56 -12.24 3.51
CA ILE A 21 -9.29 -12.86 3.90
C ILE A 21 -8.41 -11.81 4.59
N PRO A 22 -7.83 -12.10 5.77
CA PRO A 22 -6.90 -11.19 6.42
C PRO A 22 -5.71 -10.84 5.53
N TYR A 23 -5.29 -9.58 5.51
CA TYR A 23 -4.18 -9.10 4.68
C TYR A 23 -2.88 -9.84 4.97
N ALA A 24 -2.62 -10.16 6.24
CA ALA A 24 -1.45 -10.95 6.61
C ALA A 24 -1.45 -12.34 5.96
N LYS A 25 -2.63 -12.95 5.76
CA LYS A 25 -2.77 -14.23 5.06
C LYS A 25 -2.73 -14.11 3.53
N MET A 26 -2.98 -12.92 3.01
CA MET A 26 -2.87 -12.63 1.57
C MET A 26 -1.43 -12.39 1.11
N GLY A 27 -0.44 -12.52 2.02
CA GLY A 27 0.97 -12.39 1.71
C GLY A 27 1.52 -10.96 1.76
N TYR A 28 0.83 -10.05 2.44
CA TYR A 28 1.32 -8.68 2.73
C TYR A 28 2.11 -8.60 4.04
N TRP A 29 2.12 -9.65 4.84
CA TRP A 29 3.03 -9.87 5.97
C TRP A 29 4.05 -10.94 5.61
N ASP A 30 5.33 -10.60 5.73
CA ASP A 30 6.44 -11.52 5.48
C ASP A 30 7.63 -11.15 6.38
N PRO A 31 7.73 -11.74 7.56
CA PRO A 31 8.81 -11.43 8.51
C PRO A 31 10.19 -11.92 8.05
N ASP A 32 10.23 -12.81 7.07
CA ASP A 32 11.46 -13.37 6.51
C ASP A 32 11.88 -12.67 5.20
N TYR A 33 11.18 -11.59 4.83
CA TYR A 33 11.45 -10.84 3.61
C TYR A 33 12.89 -10.30 3.57
N VAL A 34 13.59 -10.61 2.50
CA VAL A 34 14.94 -10.09 2.23
C VAL A 34 14.83 -8.81 1.42
N ILE A 35 15.19 -7.69 2.03
CA ILE A 35 15.15 -6.37 1.40
C ILE A 35 16.13 -6.33 0.23
N LYS A 36 15.66 -5.91 -0.93
CA LYS A 36 16.47 -5.68 -2.14
C LYS A 36 17.05 -4.26 -2.15
N GLU A 37 18.14 -4.05 -2.85
CA GLU A 37 18.71 -2.70 -3.05
C GLU A 37 17.77 -1.77 -3.84
N THR A 38 16.88 -2.33 -4.63
CA THR A 38 15.90 -1.62 -5.45
C THR A 38 14.59 -1.35 -4.71
N ASP A 39 14.38 -1.89 -3.51
CA ASP A 39 13.14 -1.68 -2.77
C ASP A 39 13.01 -0.24 -2.28
N ILE A 40 11.80 0.28 -2.37
CA ILE A 40 11.39 1.49 -1.67
C ILE A 40 10.93 1.07 -0.28
N LEU A 41 11.54 1.60 0.76
CA LEU A 41 11.15 1.30 2.13
C LEU A 41 10.38 2.47 2.71
N ALA A 42 9.28 2.18 3.41
CA ALA A 42 8.54 3.17 4.19
C ALA A 42 8.40 2.72 5.64
N LEU A 43 8.58 3.65 6.54
CA LEU A 43 8.35 3.51 7.96
C LEU A 43 7.08 4.26 8.35
N PHE A 44 6.09 3.54 8.84
CA PHE A 44 4.88 4.13 9.39
C PHE A 44 4.82 3.96 10.90
N ARG A 45 4.33 5.00 11.57
CA ARG A 45 3.84 4.88 12.94
C ARG A 45 2.32 4.73 12.89
N CYS A 46 1.83 3.59 13.33
CA CYS A 46 0.44 3.18 13.25
C CYS A 46 -0.13 2.88 14.62
N SER A 47 -1.31 3.42 14.92
CA SER A 47 -2.14 2.98 16.03
C SER A 47 -3.35 2.24 15.45
N PRO A 48 -3.44 0.92 15.58
CA PRO A 48 -4.61 0.15 15.15
C PRO A 48 -5.87 0.56 15.89
N GLN A 49 -7.04 0.29 15.31
CA GLN A 49 -8.31 0.38 16.05
C GLN A 49 -8.34 -0.65 17.18
N PRO A 50 -9.08 -0.36 18.28
CA PRO A 50 -9.21 -1.30 19.38
C PRO A 50 -9.65 -2.69 18.91
N GLY A 51 -8.87 -3.71 19.29
CA GLY A 51 -9.14 -5.10 18.94
C GLY A 51 -8.66 -5.54 17.56
N VAL A 52 -8.01 -4.68 16.79
CA VAL A 52 -7.30 -5.05 15.56
C VAL A 52 -5.87 -5.48 15.92
N ASP A 53 -5.44 -6.61 15.38
CA ASP A 53 -4.06 -7.09 15.54
C ASP A 53 -3.08 -6.12 14.84
N PRO A 54 -1.97 -5.72 15.48
CA PRO A 54 -1.01 -4.79 14.88
C PRO A 54 -0.37 -5.30 13.58
N VAL A 55 -0.14 -6.61 13.49
CA VAL A 55 0.42 -7.23 12.27
C VAL A 55 -0.60 -7.19 11.13
N GLU A 56 -1.88 -7.46 11.44
CA GLU A 56 -2.94 -7.34 10.44
C GLU A 56 -3.12 -5.89 9.98
N ALA A 57 -3.11 -4.92 10.90
CA ALA A 57 -3.16 -3.52 10.53
C ALA A 57 -1.99 -3.12 9.62
N ALA A 58 -0.76 -3.56 9.95
CA ALA A 58 0.42 -3.29 9.15
C ALA A 58 0.39 -3.98 7.78
N ALA A 59 -0.10 -5.22 7.72
CA ALA A 59 -0.32 -5.93 6.45
C ALA A 59 -1.38 -5.23 5.59
N ALA A 60 -2.44 -4.71 6.21
CA ALA A 60 -3.45 -3.92 5.51
C ALA A 60 -2.85 -2.63 4.94
N LEU A 61 -1.97 -1.93 5.69
CA LEU A 61 -1.25 -0.77 5.15
C LEU A 61 -0.43 -1.16 3.92
N ALA A 62 0.35 -2.25 3.99
CA ALA A 62 1.13 -2.74 2.85
C ALA A 62 0.24 -3.10 1.65
N GLY A 63 -0.87 -3.77 1.89
CA GLY A 63 -1.82 -4.17 0.86
C GLY A 63 -2.46 -2.97 0.17
N GLU A 64 -3.13 -2.13 0.93
CA GLU A 64 -3.90 -1.00 0.43
C GLU A 64 -3.04 0.09 -0.23
N SER A 65 -1.78 0.22 0.16
CA SER A 65 -0.82 1.12 -0.49
C SER A 65 -0.13 0.51 -1.71
N SER A 66 -0.40 -0.74 -2.05
CA SER A 66 0.19 -1.43 -3.20
C SER A 66 -0.87 -2.03 -4.14
N THR A 67 -1.18 -3.31 -4.01
CA THR A 67 -1.98 -4.05 -4.99
C THR A 67 -3.29 -4.61 -4.45
N ALA A 68 -3.56 -4.51 -3.14
CA ALA A 68 -4.73 -5.13 -2.54
C ALA A 68 -6.03 -4.35 -2.74
N THR A 69 -7.11 -5.12 -2.62
CA THR A 69 -8.44 -4.65 -2.26
C THR A 69 -8.84 -5.33 -0.95
N TRP A 70 -9.89 -4.85 -0.30
CA TRP A 70 -10.38 -5.42 0.98
C TRP A 70 -10.94 -6.84 0.87
N THR A 71 -11.13 -7.35 -0.35
CA THR A 71 -11.63 -8.69 -0.65
C THR A 71 -10.98 -9.26 -1.90
N VAL A 72 -11.03 -10.59 -2.06
CA VAL A 72 -10.66 -11.26 -3.30
C VAL A 72 -11.74 -11.05 -4.35
N VAL A 73 -11.33 -10.64 -5.54
CA VAL A 73 -12.22 -10.39 -6.67
C VAL A 73 -11.85 -11.30 -7.84
N TRP A 74 -12.82 -11.56 -8.73
CA TRP A 74 -12.58 -12.45 -9.88
C TRP A 74 -11.45 -11.95 -10.82
N THR A 75 -11.21 -10.64 -10.84
CA THR A 75 -10.13 -10.02 -11.60
C THR A 75 -8.73 -10.43 -11.13
N ASP A 76 -8.59 -10.95 -9.91
CA ASP A 76 -7.31 -11.45 -9.39
C ASP A 76 -6.77 -12.61 -10.24
N LEU A 77 -7.66 -13.36 -10.90
CA LEU A 77 -7.28 -14.41 -11.85
C LEU A 77 -6.71 -13.88 -13.16
N LEU A 78 -6.86 -12.59 -13.43
CA LEU A 78 -6.38 -11.92 -14.65
C LEU A 78 -5.06 -11.19 -14.46
N THR A 79 -4.50 -11.20 -13.26
CA THR A 79 -3.37 -10.35 -12.87
C THR A 79 -2.20 -11.18 -12.35
N ALA A 80 -1.01 -10.59 -12.42
CA ALA A 80 0.20 -11.04 -11.77
C ALA A 80 0.56 -10.15 -10.56
N CYS A 81 -0.45 -9.57 -9.88
CA CYS A 81 -0.25 -8.61 -8.81
C CYS A 81 0.54 -9.17 -7.61
N ASP A 82 0.61 -10.48 -7.47
CA ASP A 82 1.40 -11.16 -6.43
C ASP A 82 2.88 -10.79 -6.48
N LEU A 83 3.40 -10.48 -7.68
CA LEU A 83 4.78 -10.06 -7.88
C LEU A 83 5.05 -8.66 -7.31
N TYR A 84 4.02 -7.83 -7.20
CA TYR A 84 4.11 -6.42 -6.83
C TYR A 84 3.52 -6.13 -5.45
N ARG A 85 3.18 -7.16 -4.68
CA ARG A 85 2.70 -6.99 -3.31
C ARG A 85 3.77 -6.36 -2.43
N ALA A 86 3.45 -5.24 -1.82
CA ALA A 86 4.29 -4.71 -0.77
C ALA A 86 4.34 -5.68 0.42
N LYS A 87 5.46 -5.69 1.13
CA LYS A 87 5.70 -6.57 2.27
C LYS A 87 5.92 -5.76 3.54
N CYS A 88 5.00 -5.89 4.49
CA CYS A 88 5.32 -5.53 5.85
C CYS A 88 6.20 -6.63 6.44
N PHE A 89 7.45 -6.32 6.73
CA PHE A 89 8.43 -7.31 7.18
C PHE A 89 8.78 -7.19 8.67
N ARG A 90 8.34 -6.09 9.31
CA ARG A 90 8.63 -5.87 10.73
C ARG A 90 7.59 -4.94 11.35
N VAL A 91 7.17 -5.29 12.57
CA VAL A 91 6.27 -4.48 13.40
C VAL A 91 6.83 -4.42 14.80
N ASP A 92 7.20 -3.22 15.28
CA ASP A 92 7.77 -3.00 16.60
C ASP A 92 6.86 -2.09 17.43
N PRO A 93 6.66 -2.34 18.73
CA PRO A 93 5.95 -1.41 19.59
C PRO A 93 6.76 -0.11 19.77
N VAL A 94 6.06 1.03 19.81
CA VAL A 94 6.67 2.32 20.14
C VAL A 94 6.85 2.43 21.64
N PRO A 95 8.08 2.58 22.18
CA PRO A 95 8.34 2.46 23.61
C PRO A 95 7.54 3.42 24.50
N SER A 96 7.22 4.62 24.02
CA SER A 96 6.55 5.68 24.78
C SER A 96 5.07 5.85 24.44
N ALA A 97 4.51 5.01 23.58
CA ALA A 97 3.14 5.16 23.10
C ALA A 97 2.42 3.80 23.12
N PRO A 98 1.58 3.52 24.12
CA PRO A 98 0.82 2.28 24.16
C PRO A 98 -0.06 2.14 22.91
N ASP A 99 -0.27 0.91 22.47
CA ASP A 99 -1.07 0.57 21.29
C ASP A 99 -0.63 1.27 19.98
N THR A 100 0.64 1.66 19.92
CA THR A 100 1.24 2.29 18.75
C THR A 100 2.47 1.50 18.31
N TYR A 101 2.64 1.35 16.99
CA TYR A 101 3.65 0.46 16.41
C TYR A 101 4.37 1.14 15.24
N PHE A 102 5.65 0.83 15.09
CA PHE A 102 6.40 1.09 13.88
C PHE A 102 6.20 -0.07 12.91
N CYS A 103 5.71 0.23 11.72
CA CYS A 103 5.47 -0.73 10.65
C CYS A 103 6.46 -0.46 9.51
N TYR A 104 7.28 -1.45 9.19
CA TYR A 104 8.30 -1.37 8.15
C TYR A 104 7.80 -2.08 6.90
N ILE A 105 7.65 -1.34 5.80
CA ILE A 105 7.06 -1.84 4.57
C ILE A 105 8.04 -1.67 3.42
N ALA A 106 8.26 -2.73 2.66
CA ALA A 106 9.03 -2.75 1.43
C ALA A 106 8.10 -2.81 0.21
N TYR A 107 8.37 -1.97 -0.78
CA TYR A 107 7.64 -1.91 -2.05
C TYR A 107 8.59 -2.22 -3.19
N ASP A 108 8.13 -3.00 -4.16
CA ASP A 108 8.86 -3.23 -5.40
C ASP A 108 8.94 -1.93 -6.22
N LEU A 109 10.10 -1.68 -6.83
CA LEU A 109 10.35 -0.47 -7.63
C LEU A 109 9.36 -0.33 -8.78
N ASP A 110 9.02 -1.44 -9.43
CA ASP A 110 8.15 -1.48 -10.61
C ASP A 110 6.68 -1.14 -10.29
N LEU A 111 6.34 -0.98 -9.00
CA LEU A 111 5.03 -0.51 -8.57
C LEU A 111 4.82 0.98 -8.86
N PHE A 112 5.90 1.72 -9.08
CA PHE A 112 5.88 3.17 -9.20
C PHE A 112 6.33 3.64 -10.58
N GLU A 113 5.70 4.72 -11.04
CA GLU A 113 6.04 5.37 -12.30
C GLU A 113 7.35 6.15 -12.17
N GLU A 114 8.26 5.93 -13.09
CA GLU A 114 9.52 6.66 -13.16
C GLU A 114 9.29 8.17 -13.31
N GLY A 115 10.00 8.96 -12.52
CA GLY A 115 9.92 10.43 -12.55
C GLY A 115 8.66 11.04 -11.95
N SER A 116 7.74 10.22 -11.40
CA SER A 116 6.46 10.68 -10.86
C SER A 116 6.42 10.66 -9.34
N LEU A 117 6.77 11.79 -8.71
CA LEU A 117 6.58 11.96 -7.28
C LEU A 117 5.09 11.87 -6.87
N ALA A 118 4.21 12.32 -7.74
CA ALA A 118 2.77 12.26 -7.52
C ALA A 118 2.27 10.81 -7.45
N ASN A 119 2.75 9.91 -8.33
CA ASN A 119 2.42 8.49 -8.29
C ASN A 119 2.94 7.83 -7.00
N LEU A 120 4.19 8.09 -6.62
CA LEU A 120 4.79 7.60 -5.39
C LEU A 120 3.96 8.02 -4.16
N THR A 121 3.68 9.32 -4.04
CA THR A 121 2.96 9.85 -2.88
C THR A 121 1.51 9.39 -2.83
N ALA A 122 0.82 9.35 -3.97
CA ALA A 122 -0.56 8.84 -4.04
C ALA A 122 -0.68 7.38 -3.62
N SER A 123 0.36 6.59 -3.83
CA SER A 123 0.39 5.19 -3.38
C SER A 123 0.70 5.07 -1.89
N ILE A 124 1.78 5.71 -1.44
CA ILE A 124 2.29 5.52 -0.07
C ILE A 124 1.46 6.28 0.97
N ILE A 125 0.98 7.49 0.65
CA ILE A 125 0.19 8.33 1.56
C ILE A 125 -1.23 8.61 1.06
N GLY A 126 -1.77 7.70 0.25
CA GLY A 126 -3.12 7.81 -0.31
C GLY A 126 -4.22 7.35 0.64
N ASN A 127 -4.97 6.34 0.21
CA ASN A 127 -6.17 5.84 0.90
C ASN A 127 -5.93 5.22 2.28
N ILE A 128 -4.70 4.79 2.60
CA ILE A 128 -4.40 4.12 3.88
C ILE A 128 -4.63 5.02 5.11
N PHE A 129 -4.57 6.33 4.95
CA PHE A 129 -4.83 7.28 6.03
C PHE A 129 -6.31 7.37 6.45
N GLY A 130 -7.21 6.90 5.62
CA GLY A 130 -8.64 6.77 5.92
C GLY A 130 -9.10 5.33 6.16
N PHE A 131 -8.16 4.38 6.31
CA PHE A 131 -8.51 2.97 6.39
C PHE A 131 -9.14 2.58 7.73
N LYS A 132 -10.24 1.83 7.67
CA LYS A 132 -11.09 1.47 8.82
C LYS A 132 -10.34 0.79 9.98
N ALA A 133 -9.33 -0.02 9.68
CA ALA A 133 -8.56 -0.75 10.69
C ALA A 133 -7.57 0.13 11.46
N VAL A 134 -7.37 1.37 11.04
CA VAL A 134 -6.35 2.28 11.56
C VAL A 134 -7.01 3.45 12.29
N LYS A 135 -6.61 3.67 13.54
CA LYS A 135 -7.04 4.80 14.36
C LYS A 135 -6.20 6.05 14.09
N ALA A 136 -4.89 5.87 13.97
CA ALA A 136 -3.95 6.95 13.67
C ALA A 136 -2.79 6.41 12.84
N LEU A 137 -2.33 7.19 11.88
CA LEU A 137 -1.25 6.83 10.98
C LEU A 137 -0.37 8.04 10.70
N ARG A 138 0.93 7.81 10.66
CA ARG A 138 1.92 8.79 10.22
C ARG A 138 3.01 8.10 9.42
N LEU A 139 3.36 8.64 8.28
CA LEU A 139 4.60 8.30 7.58
C LEU A 139 5.76 9.00 8.31
N GLU A 140 6.68 8.22 8.86
CA GLU A 140 7.82 8.75 9.61
C GLU A 140 9.05 8.93 8.72
N ASP A 141 9.31 7.98 7.82
CA ASP A 141 10.48 8.02 6.97
C ASP A 141 10.30 7.18 5.69
N MET A 142 11.09 7.49 4.66
CA MET A 142 11.19 6.70 3.43
C MET A 142 12.65 6.58 2.99
N ARG A 143 13.04 5.39 2.56
CA ARG A 143 14.27 5.15 1.84
C ARG A 143 13.96 4.90 0.37
N LEU A 144 14.45 5.78 -0.49
CA LEU A 144 14.27 5.67 -1.94
C LEU A 144 15.57 5.14 -2.57
N PRO A 145 15.50 4.14 -3.45
CA PRO A 145 16.66 3.63 -4.17
C PRO A 145 17.16 4.66 -5.19
N VAL A 146 18.45 4.64 -5.45
CA VAL A 146 19.09 5.54 -6.42
C VAL A 146 18.47 5.39 -7.82
N ALA A 147 18.04 4.17 -8.17
CA ALA A 147 17.37 3.89 -9.43
C ALA A 147 16.13 4.77 -9.63
N LEU A 148 15.32 4.96 -8.60
CA LEU A 148 14.14 5.84 -8.63
C LEU A 148 14.53 7.31 -8.60
N LEU A 149 15.47 7.70 -7.72
CA LEU A 149 15.88 9.11 -7.55
C LEU A 149 16.40 9.73 -8.84
N LYS A 150 17.07 8.96 -9.67
CA LYS A 150 17.60 9.43 -10.97
C LYS A 150 16.52 9.83 -11.96
N THR A 151 15.30 9.34 -11.79
CA THR A 151 14.20 9.57 -12.75
C THR A 151 13.46 10.88 -12.51
N TYR A 152 13.62 11.51 -11.36
CA TYR A 152 12.92 12.75 -11.02
C TYR A 152 13.53 13.96 -11.70
N GLN A 153 12.70 14.69 -12.47
CA GLN A 153 13.08 15.90 -13.19
C GLN A 153 12.38 17.17 -12.65
N GLY A 154 11.52 16.99 -11.64
CA GLY A 154 10.65 18.06 -11.14
C GLY A 154 9.32 18.15 -11.90
N PRO A 155 8.43 19.09 -11.52
CA PRO A 155 7.12 19.25 -12.14
C PRO A 155 7.23 19.75 -13.59
N ALA A 156 6.58 19.02 -14.52
CA ALA A 156 6.59 19.36 -15.94
C ALA A 156 5.65 20.53 -16.29
N THR A 157 4.53 20.63 -15.57
CA THR A 157 3.47 21.62 -15.83
C THR A 157 2.82 22.07 -14.54
N GLY A 158 2.14 23.24 -14.60
CA GLY A 158 1.34 23.76 -13.49
C GLY A 158 -0.15 23.49 -13.68
N VAL A 159 -0.94 23.86 -12.67
CA VAL A 159 -2.40 23.67 -12.63
C VAL A 159 -3.11 24.27 -13.85
N ILE A 160 -2.66 25.41 -14.34
CA ILE A 160 -3.27 26.08 -15.49
C ILE A 160 -3.15 25.22 -16.75
N VAL A 161 -1.94 24.71 -17.03
CA VAL A 161 -1.68 23.87 -18.19
C VAL A 161 -2.50 22.56 -18.13
N GLU A 162 -2.66 21.97 -16.95
CA GLU A 162 -3.49 20.76 -16.80
C GLU A 162 -4.98 21.08 -17.07
N ARG A 163 -5.48 22.24 -16.63
CA ARG A 163 -6.84 22.67 -16.93
C ARG A 163 -7.05 22.93 -18.41
N GLU A 164 -6.08 23.54 -19.07
CA GLU A 164 -6.09 23.76 -20.52
C GLU A 164 -6.12 22.45 -21.29
N ARG A 165 -5.25 21.49 -20.95
CA ARG A 165 -5.20 20.16 -21.59
C ARG A 165 -6.50 19.37 -21.46
N LEU A 166 -7.17 19.48 -20.31
CA LEU A 166 -8.42 18.77 -20.03
C LEU A 166 -9.66 19.57 -20.45
N ASP A 167 -9.50 20.84 -20.85
CA ASP A 167 -10.60 21.78 -21.12
C ASP A 167 -11.58 21.84 -19.92
N LYS A 168 -11.05 22.05 -18.72
CA LYS A 168 -11.81 22.02 -17.45
C LYS A 168 -11.54 23.25 -16.60
N PHE A 169 -12.33 24.30 -16.84
CA PHE A 169 -12.29 25.55 -16.09
C PHE A 169 -13.53 25.72 -15.22
N GLY A 170 -13.38 26.41 -14.08
CA GLY A 170 -14.50 26.77 -13.22
C GLY A 170 -15.25 25.61 -12.57
N ARG A 171 -14.72 24.39 -12.61
CA ARG A 171 -15.32 23.20 -11.99
C ARG A 171 -14.27 22.21 -11.44
N PRO A 172 -14.64 21.35 -10.49
CA PRO A 172 -13.78 20.27 -10.04
C PRO A 172 -13.43 19.27 -11.15
N LEU A 173 -12.27 18.64 -11.04
CA LEU A 173 -11.92 17.46 -11.81
C LEU A 173 -12.49 16.21 -11.13
N LEU A 174 -12.99 15.26 -11.91
CA LEU A 174 -13.47 13.97 -11.44
C LEU A 174 -12.38 12.93 -11.67
N GLY A 175 -11.99 12.23 -10.61
CA GLY A 175 -11.08 11.09 -10.68
C GLY A 175 -11.77 9.80 -10.29
N ALA A 176 -11.38 8.70 -10.93
CA ALA A 176 -11.78 7.35 -10.54
C ALA A 176 -10.53 6.48 -10.34
N THR A 177 -10.56 5.63 -9.33
CA THR A 177 -9.45 4.72 -9.03
C THR A 177 -9.80 3.30 -9.46
N VAL A 178 -8.96 2.73 -10.31
CA VAL A 178 -9.08 1.34 -10.74
C VAL A 178 -8.00 0.50 -10.07
N LYS A 179 -8.38 -0.65 -9.53
CA LYS A 179 -7.47 -1.63 -8.93
C LYS A 179 -7.68 -3.03 -9.54
N PRO A 180 -6.60 -3.84 -9.64
CA PRO A 180 -5.21 -3.58 -9.23
C PRO A 180 -4.49 -2.60 -10.18
N LYS A 181 -3.45 -1.91 -9.68
CA LYS A 181 -2.68 -0.94 -10.48
C LYS A 181 -1.78 -1.58 -11.52
N LEU A 182 -1.26 -2.78 -11.23
CA LEU A 182 -0.28 -3.52 -12.03
C LEU A 182 -0.66 -4.99 -12.15
N GLY A 183 -0.03 -5.67 -13.10
CA GLY A 183 -0.21 -7.11 -13.31
C GLY A 183 -1.33 -7.47 -14.29
N LEU A 184 -1.98 -6.50 -14.89
CA LEU A 184 -2.98 -6.69 -15.95
C LEU A 184 -2.39 -6.40 -17.33
N SER A 185 -2.73 -7.21 -18.33
CA SER A 185 -2.55 -6.81 -19.73
C SER A 185 -3.46 -5.63 -20.06
N GLY A 186 -3.11 -4.80 -21.05
CA GLY A 186 -3.97 -3.68 -21.47
C GLY A 186 -5.41 -4.11 -21.82
N LYS A 187 -5.57 -5.30 -22.43
CA LYS A 187 -6.89 -5.88 -22.72
C LYS A 187 -7.69 -6.18 -21.45
N ASN A 188 -7.06 -6.79 -20.46
CA ASN A 188 -7.72 -7.13 -19.21
C ASN A 188 -7.98 -5.88 -18.35
N TYR A 189 -7.06 -4.91 -18.38
CA TYR A 189 -7.27 -3.63 -17.71
C TYR A 189 -8.49 -2.88 -18.26
N GLY A 190 -8.65 -2.86 -19.61
CA GLY A 190 -9.83 -2.28 -20.23
C GLY A 190 -11.15 -2.95 -19.83
N ARG A 191 -11.14 -4.27 -19.58
CA ARG A 191 -12.32 -4.99 -19.06
C ARG A 191 -12.66 -4.59 -17.63
N VAL A 192 -11.65 -4.45 -16.76
CA VAL A 192 -11.84 -4.00 -15.37
C VAL A 192 -12.36 -2.56 -15.30
N VAL A 193 -11.89 -1.69 -16.22
CA VAL A 193 -12.37 -0.28 -16.28
C VAL A 193 -13.80 -0.19 -16.75
N PHE A 194 -14.22 -1.11 -17.65
CA PHE A 194 -15.58 -1.11 -18.20
C PHE A 194 -16.63 -1.56 -17.18
N GLU A 195 -16.31 -2.52 -16.32
CA GLU A 195 -17.20 -3.02 -15.25
C GLU A 195 -17.27 -2.06 -14.06
#